data_361995798922323fd65e5594bdd871c8
#
_entry.id   361995798922323fd65e5594bdd871c8
#
_cell.length_a   1.000
_cell.length_b   1.000
_cell.length_c   1.000
_cell.angle_alpha   90.00
_cell.angle_beta   90.00
_cell.angle_gamma   90.00
#
_symmetry.space_group_name_H-M   'P 1'
#
loop_
_entity.id
_entity.type
_entity.pdbx_description
1 polymer ?
#
loop_
_entity_poly.entity_id
_entity_poly.type
_entity_poly.pdbx_seq_one_letter_code
_entity_poly.pdbx_strand_id
1 'polypeptide(L)'
;MDSKIFLENGRIQSKGYAMLSKDAKFTPFEFTRHAVGDNDILIKILYAGICHSDIHTARSEWGEAVYPCVPGHEIAGEVIAVGKNVSKFKVGDYAGVGCMVNSCGECEACKKSQEQFCEKGQTIYTYNSCDIFHDNENTYGGYSNNIVVSEKFAVCVPKDAPMEKVAPLLCAGITTYSPLKFSNIKAGSSVAVAGFGGLGMMAVKYAVKMGAKVSVFARNENKKADALAMGVSSFYTSTDKNAVKERFDLIISTIPTPYDPSTYMDLLKFGGEMAIVGLPPHEVAPSISVITFVHKAGKKVYGSLIGGIAETQEMLDFSLKHEIYPETELITPQEIDKAYENLTSGKAKFRYVIDMTKE
;
A
#
# COMPACT_ATOMS: atom_id res chain seq x y z
N MET A 1 -12.62 -20.22 -20.72
CA MET A 1 -11.46 -19.31 -20.90
C MET A 1 -11.72 -18.48 -22.15
N ASP A 2 -11.64 -17.18 -22.02
CA ASP A 2 -11.76 -16.32 -23.21
C ASP A 2 -10.44 -16.42 -24.00
N SER A 3 -10.42 -17.28 -25.05
CA SER A 3 -9.24 -17.54 -25.86
C SER A 3 -8.67 -16.29 -26.55
N LYS A 4 -9.41 -15.19 -26.52
CA LYS A 4 -9.04 -13.93 -27.16
C LYS A 4 -7.95 -13.14 -26.43
N ILE A 5 -7.64 -13.44 -25.15
CA ILE A 5 -6.58 -12.74 -24.41
C ILE A 5 -5.17 -13.29 -24.68
N PHE A 6 -5.05 -14.53 -25.18
CA PHE A 6 -3.76 -15.13 -25.53
C PHE A 6 -3.46 -14.84 -27.02
N LEU A 7 -2.40 -14.08 -27.27
CA LEU A 7 -1.96 -13.76 -28.62
C LEU A 7 -1.12 -14.91 -29.20
N GLU A 8 -0.98 -14.96 -30.53
CA GLU A 8 -0.22 -16.02 -31.24
C GLU A 8 1.25 -16.13 -30.77
N ASN A 9 1.84 -15.00 -30.36
CA ASN A 9 3.21 -14.96 -29.81
C ASN A 9 3.28 -15.30 -28.31
N GLY A 10 2.18 -15.76 -27.69
CA GLY A 10 2.07 -16.11 -26.28
C GLY A 10 1.89 -14.92 -25.34
N ARG A 11 1.98 -13.68 -25.81
CA ARG A 11 1.73 -12.48 -24.99
C ARG A 11 0.27 -12.40 -24.59
N ILE A 12 0.01 -11.64 -23.54
CA ILE A 12 -1.33 -11.47 -22.99
C ILE A 12 -1.88 -10.09 -23.40
N GLN A 13 -3.02 -10.09 -24.11
CA GLN A 13 -3.76 -8.88 -24.41
C GLN A 13 -4.39 -8.32 -23.12
N SER A 14 -4.23 -7.02 -22.90
CA SER A 14 -4.74 -6.34 -21.72
C SER A 14 -5.49 -5.07 -22.15
N LYS A 15 -6.49 -4.73 -21.34
CA LYS A 15 -7.24 -3.48 -21.43
C LYS A 15 -7.26 -2.82 -20.07
N GLY A 16 -7.23 -1.50 -20.05
CA GLY A 16 -7.27 -0.75 -18.79
C GLY A 16 -7.49 0.73 -19.02
N TYR A 17 -7.16 1.50 -18.01
CA TYR A 17 -7.32 2.94 -18.01
C TYR A 17 -5.97 3.60 -17.74
N ALA A 18 -5.53 4.45 -18.66
CA ALA A 18 -4.24 5.12 -18.59
C ALA A 18 -4.36 6.64 -18.56
N MET A 19 -3.44 7.29 -17.85
CA MET A 19 -3.11 8.69 -18.11
C MET A 19 -2.04 8.75 -19.21
N LEU A 20 -2.27 9.59 -20.24
CA LEU A 20 -1.36 9.77 -21.36
C LEU A 20 -0.30 10.88 -21.10
N SER A 21 -0.52 11.68 -20.09
CA SER A 21 0.41 12.68 -19.55
C SER A 21 -0.01 13.03 -18.11
N LYS A 22 0.82 13.74 -17.36
CA LYS A 22 0.58 14.12 -15.97
C LYS A 22 -0.72 14.92 -15.72
N ASP A 23 -1.19 15.63 -16.74
CA ASP A 23 -2.38 16.48 -16.65
C ASP A 23 -3.59 15.89 -17.41
N ALA A 24 -3.45 14.69 -18.00
CA ALA A 24 -4.53 14.04 -18.74
C ALA A 24 -5.55 13.41 -17.80
N LYS A 25 -6.76 13.20 -18.32
CA LYS A 25 -7.75 12.32 -17.69
C LYS A 25 -7.47 10.87 -18.05
N PHE A 26 -8.02 9.96 -17.26
CA PHE A 26 -7.99 8.54 -17.58
C PHE A 26 -8.78 8.23 -18.85
N THR A 27 -8.17 7.47 -19.73
CA THR A 27 -8.79 7.01 -20.98
C THR A 27 -8.62 5.50 -21.11
N PRO A 28 -9.56 4.80 -21.79
CA PRO A 28 -9.37 3.41 -22.16
C PRO A 28 -8.06 3.23 -22.94
N PHE A 29 -7.30 2.19 -22.58
CA PHE A 29 -5.99 1.92 -23.17
C PHE A 29 -5.79 0.42 -23.33
N GLU A 30 -5.39 -0.01 -24.53
CA GLU A 30 -5.05 -1.39 -24.84
C GLU A 30 -3.54 -1.57 -24.89
N PHE A 31 -3.05 -2.64 -24.28
CA PHE A 31 -1.62 -2.96 -24.22
C PHE A 31 -1.41 -4.47 -24.13
N THR A 32 -0.17 -4.92 -24.15
CA THR A 32 0.15 -6.33 -23.95
C THR A 32 1.08 -6.49 -22.76
N ARG A 33 0.96 -7.63 -22.08
CA ARG A 33 1.90 -8.07 -21.06
C ARG A 33 2.77 -9.20 -21.61
N HIS A 34 3.88 -9.51 -20.97
CA HIS A 34 4.68 -10.67 -21.30
C HIS A 34 3.86 -11.97 -21.22
N ALA A 35 4.33 -13.01 -21.88
CA ALA A 35 3.71 -14.33 -21.80
C ALA A 35 3.75 -14.88 -20.35
N VAL A 36 2.83 -15.78 -20.03
CA VAL A 36 2.87 -16.50 -18.75
C VAL A 36 4.10 -17.43 -18.75
N GLY A 37 5.11 -17.05 -17.99
CA GLY A 37 6.33 -17.82 -17.83
C GLY A 37 6.13 -19.06 -16.95
N ASP A 38 7.17 -19.87 -16.84
CA ASP A 38 7.13 -21.16 -16.11
C ASP A 38 6.71 -21.01 -14.63
N ASN A 39 7.03 -19.89 -14.00
CA ASN A 39 6.77 -19.61 -12.58
C ASN A 39 5.69 -18.53 -12.38
N ASP A 40 5.01 -18.13 -13.45
CA ASP A 40 4.05 -17.04 -13.41
C ASP A 40 2.62 -17.53 -13.33
N ILE A 41 1.77 -16.64 -12.82
CA ILE A 41 0.31 -16.78 -12.86
C ILE A 41 -0.28 -15.62 -13.62
N LEU A 42 -1.37 -15.88 -14.34
CA LEU A 42 -2.22 -14.86 -14.94
C LEU A 42 -3.45 -14.68 -14.07
N ILE A 43 -3.65 -13.48 -13.58
CA ILE A 43 -4.78 -13.12 -12.74
C ILE A 43 -5.75 -12.25 -13.55
N LYS A 44 -7.02 -12.63 -13.59
CA LYS A 44 -8.13 -11.76 -13.97
C LYS A 44 -8.40 -10.83 -12.79
N ILE A 45 -8.21 -9.54 -12.97
CA ILE A 45 -8.44 -8.55 -11.92
C ILE A 45 -9.94 -8.36 -11.73
N LEU A 46 -10.39 -8.49 -10.48
CA LEU A 46 -11.78 -8.26 -10.11
C LEU A 46 -11.94 -6.89 -9.44
N TYR A 47 -10.98 -6.54 -8.57
CA TYR A 47 -10.99 -5.29 -7.82
C TYR A 47 -9.60 -4.66 -7.78
N ALA A 48 -9.55 -3.35 -7.93
CA ALA A 48 -8.33 -2.54 -7.78
C ALA A 48 -8.58 -1.35 -6.86
N GLY A 49 -7.85 -1.27 -5.75
CA GLY A 49 -7.95 -0.13 -4.83
C GLY A 49 -7.26 1.10 -5.39
N ILE A 50 -7.73 2.28 -4.97
CA ILE A 50 -7.11 3.59 -5.29
C ILE A 50 -6.35 4.10 -4.07
N CYS A 51 -5.06 4.38 -4.26
CA CYS A 51 -4.16 4.94 -3.27
C CYS A 51 -3.71 6.36 -3.67
N HIS A 52 -3.31 7.18 -2.70
CA HIS A 52 -2.64 8.45 -2.99
C HIS A 52 -1.35 8.26 -3.79
N SER A 53 -0.66 7.13 -3.61
CA SER A 53 0.53 6.80 -4.40
C SER A 53 0.24 6.71 -5.90
N ASP A 54 -0.93 6.22 -6.28
CA ASP A 54 -1.35 6.18 -7.69
C ASP A 54 -1.48 7.60 -8.25
N ILE A 55 -2.02 8.53 -7.45
CA ILE A 55 -2.19 9.93 -7.84
C ILE A 55 -0.82 10.61 -7.99
N HIS A 56 0.03 10.50 -6.97
CA HIS A 56 1.37 11.11 -6.98
C HIS A 56 2.23 10.59 -8.13
N THR A 57 2.19 9.30 -8.41
CA THR A 57 2.94 8.72 -9.52
C THR A 57 2.36 9.15 -10.86
N ALA A 58 1.06 8.98 -11.08
CA ALA A 58 0.42 9.31 -12.35
C ALA A 58 0.52 10.81 -12.72
N ARG A 59 0.66 11.69 -11.72
CA ARG A 59 0.88 13.13 -11.89
C ARG A 59 2.35 13.56 -11.85
N SER A 60 3.29 12.61 -11.81
CA SER A 60 4.73 12.88 -11.73
C SER A 60 5.17 13.71 -10.51
N GLU A 61 4.46 13.60 -9.37
CA GLU A 61 4.77 14.38 -8.15
C GLU A 61 5.91 13.76 -7.32
N TRP A 62 6.26 12.49 -7.56
CA TRP A 62 7.39 11.78 -6.94
C TRP A 62 8.55 11.51 -7.88
N GLY A 63 8.52 12.06 -9.05
CA GLY A 63 9.44 11.86 -10.14
C GLY A 63 8.69 11.66 -11.45
N GLU A 64 9.40 11.70 -12.56
CA GLU A 64 8.80 11.59 -13.89
C GLU A 64 8.17 10.19 -14.09
N ALA A 65 6.88 10.15 -14.42
CA ALA A 65 6.20 8.92 -14.77
C ALA A 65 6.43 8.56 -16.25
N VAL A 66 6.44 7.26 -16.54
CA VAL A 66 6.45 6.76 -17.91
C VAL A 66 5.00 6.71 -18.43
N TYR A 67 4.73 7.45 -19.49
CA TYR A 67 3.41 7.47 -20.13
C TYR A 67 3.36 6.65 -21.42
N PRO A 68 2.25 5.94 -21.72
CA PRO A 68 1.01 5.83 -20.94
C PRO A 68 1.21 5.20 -19.57
N CYS A 69 0.63 5.77 -18.52
CA CYS A 69 0.71 5.25 -17.17
C CYS A 69 -0.62 4.58 -16.80
N VAL A 70 -0.61 3.28 -16.51
CA VAL A 70 -1.72 2.51 -15.95
C VAL A 70 -1.41 2.22 -14.49
N PRO A 71 -1.96 2.97 -13.53
CA PRO A 71 -1.68 2.77 -12.10
C PRO A 71 -2.36 1.53 -11.50
N GLY A 72 -2.27 1.41 -10.18
CA GLY A 72 -2.93 0.40 -9.38
C GLY A 72 -1.96 -0.66 -8.85
N HIS A 73 -1.85 -0.71 -7.53
CA HIS A 73 -0.99 -1.65 -6.80
C HIS A 73 -1.74 -2.30 -5.61
N GLU A 74 -3.04 -2.28 -5.66
CA GLU A 74 -3.95 -2.89 -4.67
C GLU A 74 -4.90 -3.82 -5.44
N ILE A 75 -4.42 -5.00 -5.84
CA ILE A 75 -5.07 -5.88 -6.80
C ILE A 75 -5.62 -7.12 -6.11
N ALA A 76 -6.90 -7.43 -6.32
CA ALA A 76 -7.50 -8.70 -5.96
C ALA A 76 -8.21 -9.32 -7.17
N GLY A 77 -7.96 -10.62 -7.43
CA GLY A 77 -8.47 -11.27 -8.62
C GLY A 77 -8.46 -12.79 -8.58
N GLU A 78 -8.84 -13.38 -9.71
CA GLU A 78 -8.92 -14.82 -9.91
C GLU A 78 -7.79 -15.29 -10.83
N VAL A 79 -7.10 -16.35 -10.43
CA VAL A 79 -6.06 -17.00 -11.25
C VAL A 79 -6.73 -17.74 -12.41
N ILE A 80 -6.41 -17.34 -13.64
CA ILE A 80 -6.99 -17.92 -14.87
C ILE A 80 -6.02 -18.74 -15.70
N ALA A 81 -4.71 -18.62 -15.45
CA ALA A 81 -3.68 -19.50 -15.99
C ALA A 81 -2.48 -19.57 -15.06
N VAL A 82 -1.73 -20.65 -15.13
CA VAL A 82 -0.52 -20.91 -14.33
C VAL A 82 0.59 -21.50 -15.18
N GLY A 83 1.83 -21.11 -14.92
CA GLY A 83 3.02 -21.71 -15.52
C GLY A 83 3.27 -23.13 -15.01
N LYS A 84 4.09 -23.88 -15.72
CA LYS A 84 4.32 -25.32 -15.45
C LYS A 84 4.99 -25.62 -14.11
N ASN A 85 5.74 -24.68 -13.54
CA ASN A 85 6.44 -24.83 -12.25
C ASN A 85 5.65 -24.24 -11.08
N VAL A 86 4.51 -23.60 -11.34
CA VAL A 86 3.67 -22.98 -10.29
C VAL A 86 3.12 -24.07 -9.38
N SER A 87 3.31 -23.88 -8.08
CA SER A 87 2.88 -24.82 -7.04
C SER A 87 1.95 -24.18 -6.00
N LYS A 88 2.03 -22.87 -5.85
CA LYS A 88 1.27 -22.11 -4.84
C LYS A 88 -0.17 -21.86 -5.24
N PHE A 89 -0.46 -21.85 -6.54
CA PHE A 89 -1.78 -21.52 -7.09
C PHE A 89 -2.22 -22.54 -8.14
N LYS A 90 -3.51 -22.64 -8.34
CA LYS A 90 -4.16 -23.33 -9.47
C LYS A 90 -5.23 -22.42 -10.08
N VAL A 91 -5.62 -22.74 -11.30
CA VAL A 91 -6.72 -22.02 -11.99
C VAL A 91 -7.97 -22.05 -11.14
N GLY A 92 -8.60 -20.90 -11.01
CA GLY A 92 -9.77 -20.64 -10.19
C GLY A 92 -9.45 -20.23 -8.75
N ASP A 93 -8.21 -20.25 -8.27
CA ASP A 93 -7.87 -19.70 -6.95
C ASP A 93 -7.97 -18.16 -6.95
N TYR A 94 -8.14 -17.57 -5.78
CA TYR A 94 -8.06 -16.14 -5.61
C TYR A 94 -6.67 -15.73 -5.17
N ALA A 95 -6.21 -14.62 -5.74
CA ALA A 95 -4.89 -14.07 -5.47
C ALA A 95 -4.94 -12.56 -5.32
N GLY A 96 -4.01 -12.03 -4.54
CA GLY A 96 -3.78 -10.60 -4.40
C GLY A 96 -2.36 -10.22 -4.83
N VAL A 97 -2.21 -9.05 -5.45
CA VAL A 97 -0.92 -8.45 -5.81
C VAL A 97 -0.84 -7.05 -5.23
N GLY A 98 0.23 -6.81 -4.47
CA GLY A 98 0.50 -5.52 -3.85
C GLY A 98 1.40 -4.62 -4.70
N CYS A 99 2.32 -3.94 -4.03
CA CYS A 99 3.13 -2.89 -4.65
C CYS A 99 4.30 -3.43 -5.50
N MET A 100 4.65 -4.72 -5.41
CA MET A 100 5.80 -5.31 -6.08
C MET A 100 5.39 -6.52 -6.92
N VAL A 101 6.05 -6.72 -8.05
CA VAL A 101 5.82 -7.86 -8.95
C VAL A 101 7.06 -8.71 -9.19
N ASN A 102 8.26 -8.23 -8.88
CA ASN A 102 9.51 -8.98 -8.99
C ASN A 102 10.63 -8.38 -8.13
N SER A 103 11.69 -9.15 -7.91
CA SER A 103 12.98 -8.70 -7.35
C SER A 103 14.09 -9.71 -7.70
N CYS A 104 15.35 -9.42 -7.32
CA CYS A 104 16.45 -10.33 -7.62
C CYS A 104 16.32 -11.72 -6.98
N GLY A 105 15.58 -11.88 -5.88
CA GLY A 105 15.36 -13.15 -5.20
C GLY A 105 16.58 -13.78 -4.50
N GLU A 106 17.77 -13.20 -4.62
CA GLU A 106 19.03 -13.86 -4.20
C GLU A 106 19.88 -13.05 -3.20
N CYS A 107 19.66 -11.74 -3.03
CA CYS A 107 20.34 -10.95 -2.01
C CYS A 107 19.79 -11.28 -0.60
N GLU A 108 20.48 -10.81 0.44
CA GLU A 108 20.10 -11.10 1.83
C GLU A 108 18.71 -10.58 2.17
N ALA A 109 18.35 -9.37 1.69
CA ALA A 109 17.03 -8.80 1.93
C ALA A 109 15.94 -9.67 1.27
N CYS A 110 16.08 -10.04 -0.01
CA CYS A 110 15.11 -10.87 -0.71
C CYS A 110 14.97 -12.26 -0.08
N LYS A 111 16.07 -12.90 0.33
CA LYS A 111 16.04 -14.20 1.03
C LYS A 111 15.33 -14.14 2.38
N LYS A 112 15.27 -12.95 3.00
CA LYS A 112 14.56 -12.70 4.26
C LYS A 112 13.13 -12.20 4.03
N SER A 113 12.62 -12.31 2.80
CA SER A 113 11.31 -11.77 2.42
C SER A 113 11.16 -10.29 2.73
N GLN A 114 12.20 -9.52 2.39
CA GLN A 114 12.25 -8.05 2.46
C GLN A 114 12.57 -7.51 1.06
N GLU A 115 11.77 -7.93 0.08
CA GLU A 115 11.99 -7.67 -1.34
C GLU A 115 11.95 -6.18 -1.68
N GLN A 116 11.21 -5.37 -0.89
CA GLN A 116 11.17 -3.91 -0.99
C GLN A 116 12.54 -3.24 -0.73
N PHE A 117 13.45 -3.95 -0.08
CA PHE A 117 14.80 -3.51 0.24
C PHE A 117 15.86 -4.29 -0.55
N CYS A 118 15.53 -4.76 -1.76
CA CYS A 118 16.48 -5.49 -2.58
C CYS A 118 17.82 -4.76 -2.69
N GLU A 119 18.89 -5.38 -2.16
CA GLU A 119 20.24 -4.76 -2.10
C GLU A 119 20.86 -4.54 -3.48
N LYS A 120 20.35 -5.21 -4.51
CA LYS A 120 20.75 -5.01 -5.91
C LYS A 120 19.95 -3.89 -6.59
N GLY A 121 19.01 -3.23 -5.90
CA GLY A 121 18.13 -2.24 -6.50
C GLY A 121 17.22 -2.79 -7.60
N GLN A 122 16.90 -4.09 -7.55
CA GLN A 122 16.14 -4.80 -8.58
C GLN A 122 14.70 -5.12 -8.12
N THR A 123 14.14 -4.33 -7.24
CA THR A 123 12.72 -4.40 -6.91
C THR A 123 11.92 -3.80 -8.08
N ILE A 124 11.01 -4.60 -8.64
CA ILE A 124 10.10 -4.16 -9.70
C ILE A 124 8.74 -3.87 -9.09
N TYR A 125 8.30 -2.64 -9.23
CA TYR A 125 6.99 -2.21 -8.76
C TYR A 125 5.89 -2.59 -9.76
N THR A 126 4.66 -2.68 -9.27
CA THR A 126 3.49 -3.16 -10.00
C THR A 126 3.15 -2.30 -11.22
N TYR A 127 3.52 -1.01 -11.19
CA TYR A 127 3.41 -0.11 -12.34
C TYR A 127 4.51 0.97 -12.31
N ASN A 128 4.70 1.64 -13.43
CA ASN A 128 5.69 2.70 -13.62
C ASN A 128 7.12 2.26 -13.23
N SER A 129 7.46 1.02 -13.56
CA SER A 129 8.76 0.42 -13.28
C SER A 129 9.29 -0.27 -14.52
N CYS A 130 10.60 -0.22 -14.74
CA CYS A 130 11.25 -0.96 -15.82
C CYS A 130 11.47 -2.40 -15.36
N ASP A 131 10.80 -3.36 -15.99
CA ASP A 131 10.95 -4.78 -15.65
C ASP A 131 12.17 -5.38 -16.36
N ILE A 132 13.30 -5.33 -15.67
CA ILE A 132 14.58 -5.86 -16.16
C ILE A 132 14.59 -7.38 -16.34
N PHE A 133 13.58 -8.09 -15.83
CA PHE A 133 13.43 -9.53 -15.99
C PHE A 133 12.58 -9.91 -17.22
N HIS A 134 11.91 -8.89 -17.83
CA HIS A 134 11.07 -9.06 -19.01
C HIS A 134 11.37 -7.92 -20.02
N ASP A 135 12.50 -8.04 -20.72
CA ASP A 135 12.94 -7.17 -21.84
C ASP A 135 12.94 -5.66 -21.54
N ASN A 136 13.06 -5.26 -20.26
CA ASN A 136 12.96 -3.88 -19.79
C ASN A 136 11.63 -3.20 -20.14
N GLU A 137 10.55 -3.97 -20.22
CA GLU A 137 9.22 -3.42 -20.46
C GLU A 137 8.73 -2.57 -19.27
N ASN A 138 7.93 -1.55 -19.54
CA ASN A 138 7.27 -0.80 -18.50
C ASN A 138 6.15 -1.64 -17.86
N THR A 139 6.09 -1.63 -16.54
CA THR A 139 5.01 -2.32 -15.82
C THR A 139 3.73 -1.49 -15.82
N TYR A 140 2.59 -2.16 -15.95
CA TYR A 140 1.24 -1.61 -15.92
C TYR A 140 0.45 -2.22 -14.78
N GLY A 141 -0.24 -1.37 -14.01
CA GLY A 141 -0.90 -1.76 -12.77
C GLY A 141 -2.30 -2.33 -12.91
N GLY A 142 -3.00 -2.28 -11.79
CA GLY A 142 -4.30 -2.92 -11.58
C GLY A 142 -5.50 -2.18 -12.14
N TYR A 143 -5.34 -0.96 -12.68
CA TYR A 143 -6.44 -0.32 -13.39
C TYR A 143 -6.59 -0.94 -14.78
N SER A 144 -6.61 -2.26 -14.80
CA SER A 144 -6.68 -3.10 -15.99
C SER A 144 -7.37 -4.43 -15.69
N ASN A 145 -7.73 -5.17 -16.72
CA ASN A 145 -8.52 -6.39 -16.61
C ASN A 145 -7.70 -7.64 -16.21
N ASN A 146 -6.38 -7.61 -16.32
CA ASN A 146 -5.51 -8.74 -15.94
C ASN A 146 -4.11 -8.29 -15.52
N ILE A 147 -3.36 -9.20 -14.89
CA ILE A 147 -1.93 -9.06 -14.62
C ILE A 147 -1.23 -10.41 -14.70
N VAL A 148 -0.02 -10.44 -15.28
CA VAL A 148 0.91 -11.58 -15.21
C VAL A 148 1.94 -11.25 -14.13
N VAL A 149 2.17 -12.20 -13.21
CA VAL A 149 3.10 -12.00 -12.10
C VAL A 149 3.66 -13.34 -11.65
N SER A 150 4.91 -13.34 -11.17
CA SER A 150 5.47 -14.52 -10.53
C SER A 150 4.64 -14.96 -9.32
N GLU A 151 4.40 -16.27 -9.14
CA GLU A 151 3.67 -16.81 -7.98
C GLU A 151 4.26 -16.34 -6.64
N LYS A 152 5.55 -15.98 -6.62
CA LYS A 152 6.25 -15.50 -5.42
C LYS A 152 5.77 -14.11 -4.98
N PHE A 153 5.26 -13.30 -5.90
CA PHE A 153 4.80 -11.93 -5.64
C PHE A 153 3.28 -11.80 -5.53
N ALA A 154 2.57 -12.91 -5.53
CA ALA A 154 1.14 -12.96 -5.25
C ALA A 154 0.88 -13.55 -3.86
N VAL A 155 -0.13 -13.05 -3.15
CA VAL A 155 -0.63 -13.61 -1.88
C VAL A 155 -1.88 -14.44 -2.09
N CYS A 156 -2.03 -15.52 -1.33
CA CYS A 156 -3.21 -16.36 -1.38
C CYS A 156 -4.40 -15.66 -0.71
N VAL A 157 -5.54 -15.65 -1.36
CA VAL A 157 -6.79 -15.10 -0.82
C VAL A 157 -7.82 -16.23 -0.70
N PRO A 158 -8.42 -16.46 0.48
CA PRO A 158 -9.48 -17.44 0.64
C PRO A 158 -10.71 -17.12 -0.24
N LYS A 159 -11.42 -18.16 -0.66
CA LYS A 159 -12.58 -18.05 -1.56
C LYS A 159 -13.76 -17.25 -0.99
N ASP A 160 -13.89 -17.23 0.32
CA ASP A 160 -14.93 -16.55 1.08
C ASP A 160 -14.52 -15.14 1.53
N ALA A 161 -13.30 -14.70 1.21
CA ALA A 161 -12.83 -13.37 1.56
C ALA A 161 -13.55 -12.28 0.76
N PRO A 162 -13.86 -11.13 1.37
CA PRO A 162 -14.46 -9.99 0.68
C PRO A 162 -13.41 -9.29 -0.19
N MET A 163 -13.30 -9.68 -1.46
CA MET A 163 -12.23 -9.29 -2.38
C MET A 163 -12.10 -7.77 -2.55
N GLU A 164 -13.21 -7.04 -2.53
CA GLU A 164 -13.25 -5.58 -2.60
C GLU A 164 -12.63 -4.91 -1.36
N LYS A 165 -12.57 -5.63 -0.24
CA LYS A 165 -11.90 -5.16 1.00
C LYS A 165 -10.47 -5.68 1.11
N VAL A 166 -10.17 -6.81 0.46
CA VAL A 166 -8.83 -7.38 0.40
C VAL A 166 -7.89 -6.50 -0.42
N ALA A 167 -8.34 -6.02 -1.59
CA ALA A 167 -7.51 -5.22 -2.48
C ALA A 167 -6.77 -4.08 -1.76
N PRO A 168 -7.41 -3.17 -1.01
CA PRO A 168 -6.72 -2.09 -0.31
C PRO A 168 -5.80 -2.55 0.82
N LEU A 169 -5.97 -3.75 1.37
CA LEU A 169 -5.06 -4.27 2.41
C LEU A 169 -3.65 -4.47 1.87
N LEU A 170 -3.50 -4.75 0.58
CA LEU A 170 -2.23 -5.05 -0.06
C LEU A 170 -1.30 -3.82 -0.19
N CYS A 171 -1.79 -2.63 0.13
CA CYS A 171 -1.01 -1.43 0.33
C CYS A 171 -1.24 -0.84 1.72
N ALA A 172 -2.45 -0.34 2.01
CA ALA A 172 -2.73 0.34 3.27
C ALA A 172 -2.61 -0.59 4.50
N GLY A 173 -2.97 -1.86 4.32
CA GLY A 173 -2.82 -2.88 5.37
C GLY A 173 -1.35 -3.11 5.70
N ILE A 174 -0.59 -3.56 4.71
CA ILE A 174 0.83 -3.91 4.92
C ILE A 174 1.67 -2.71 5.36
N THR A 175 1.46 -1.53 4.78
CA THR A 175 2.20 -0.31 5.13
C THR A 175 2.02 0.09 6.60
N THR A 176 0.89 -0.24 7.21
CA THR A 176 0.60 0.10 8.61
C THR A 176 0.79 -1.07 9.57
N TYR A 177 0.77 -2.30 9.09
CA TYR A 177 1.08 -3.50 9.86
C TYR A 177 2.59 -3.67 10.08
N SER A 178 3.39 -3.50 9.03
CA SER A 178 4.84 -3.72 9.04
C SER A 178 5.57 -2.92 10.14
N PRO A 179 5.36 -1.61 10.33
CA PRO A 179 6.04 -0.88 11.40
C PRO A 179 5.63 -1.33 12.81
N LEU A 180 4.40 -1.83 13.01
CA LEU A 180 3.97 -2.40 14.29
C LEU A 180 4.75 -3.68 14.61
N LYS A 181 4.94 -4.53 13.62
CA LYS A 181 5.77 -5.74 13.75
C LYS A 181 7.24 -5.42 13.95
N PHE A 182 7.80 -4.54 13.11
CA PHE A 182 9.21 -4.14 13.17
C PHE A 182 9.58 -3.57 14.55
N SER A 183 8.72 -2.73 15.13
CA SER A 183 8.89 -2.18 16.48
C SER A 183 8.44 -3.12 17.61
N ASN A 184 8.14 -4.38 17.30
CA ASN A 184 7.73 -5.40 18.27
C ASN A 184 6.60 -4.95 19.19
N ILE A 185 5.56 -4.32 18.62
CA ILE A 185 4.38 -3.87 19.35
C ILE A 185 3.56 -5.07 19.85
N LYS A 186 3.16 -5.01 21.11
CA LYS A 186 2.44 -6.05 21.81
C LYS A 186 1.43 -5.47 22.80
N ALA A 187 0.69 -6.34 23.46
CA ALA A 187 -0.27 -5.93 24.47
C ALA A 187 0.39 -5.05 25.56
N GLY A 188 -0.22 -3.89 25.82
CA GLY A 188 0.27 -2.87 26.75
C GLY A 188 1.28 -1.88 26.18
N SER A 189 1.79 -2.05 24.95
CA SER A 189 2.60 -1.03 24.27
C SER A 189 1.80 0.26 24.08
N SER A 190 2.45 1.42 24.18
CA SER A 190 1.84 2.72 23.90
C SER A 190 2.17 3.14 22.47
N VAL A 191 1.16 3.22 21.61
CA VAL A 191 1.32 3.57 20.19
C VAL A 191 0.58 4.85 19.89
N ALA A 192 1.21 5.76 19.15
CA ALA A 192 0.53 6.92 18.59
C ALA A 192 0.45 6.81 17.06
N VAL A 193 -0.66 7.26 16.51
CA VAL A 193 -0.85 7.41 15.07
C VAL A 193 -0.99 8.88 14.73
N ALA A 194 -0.02 9.42 14.01
CA ALA A 194 -0.01 10.78 13.54
C ALA A 194 -0.61 10.85 12.11
N GLY A 195 -1.76 11.54 11.99
CA GLY A 195 -2.62 11.51 10.83
C GLY A 195 -3.72 10.45 10.94
N PHE A 196 -4.97 10.84 10.76
CA PHE A 196 -6.13 9.95 10.87
C PHE A 196 -6.96 9.96 9.57
N GLY A 197 -6.27 9.62 8.47
CA GLY A 197 -6.85 9.30 7.15
C GLY A 197 -6.96 7.80 6.95
N GLY A 198 -7.08 7.35 5.70
CA GLY A 198 -7.23 5.92 5.37
C GLY A 198 -6.10 5.03 5.93
N LEU A 199 -4.83 5.45 5.80
CA LEU A 199 -3.70 4.75 6.42
C LEU A 199 -3.76 4.79 7.95
N GLY A 200 -4.01 5.96 8.53
CA GLY A 200 -4.07 6.12 9.99
C GLY A 200 -5.15 5.27 10.64
N MET A 201 -6.32 5.14 9.99
CA MET A 201 -7.39 4.26 10.46
C MET A 201 -6.97 2.78 10.46
N MET A 202 -6.23 2.33 9.44
CA MET A 202 -5.69 0.97 9.40
C MET A 202 -4.64 0.75 10.50
N ALA A 203 -3.72 1.71 10.70
CA ALA A 203 -2.73 1.66 11.79
C ALA A 203 -3.41 1.51 13.16
N VAL A 204 -4.47 2.28 13.42
CA VAL A 204 -5.27 2.20 14.65
C VAL A 204 -5.89 0.80 14.78
N LYS A 205 -6.59 0.31 13.76
CA LYS A 205 -7.25 -1.02 13.79
C LYS A 205 -6.26 -2.13 14.15
N TYR A 206 -5.08 -2.15 13.51
CA TYR A 206 -4.04 -3.14 13.81
C TYR A 206 -3.47 -2.99 15.22
N ALA A 207 -3.06 -1.77 15.61
CA ALA A 207 -2.46 -1.53 16.92
C ALA A 207 -3.42 -1.88 18.08
N VAL A 208 -4.69 -1.49 17.97
CA VAL A 208 -5.74 -1.86 18.95
C VAL A 208 -5.89 -3.38 19.01
N LYS A 209 -5.95 -4.05 17.86
CA LYS A 209 -6.11 -5.51 17.82
C LYS A 209 -4.90 -6.26 18.36
N MET A 210 -3.70 -5.71 18.25
CA MET A 210 -2.49 -6.23 18.90
C MET A 210 -2.44 -5.95 20.41
N GLY A 211 -3.46 -5.28 20.97
CA GLY A 211 -3.57 -4.97 22.40
C GLY A 211 -2.79 -3.76 22.86
N ALA A 212 -2.34 -2.90 21.96
CA ALA A 212 -1.67 -1.65 22.30
C ALA A 212 -2.66 -0.62 22.86
N LYS A 213 -2.16 0.28 23.73
CA LYS A 213 -2.85 1.50 24.11
C LYS A 213 -2.60 2.54 23.01
N VAL A 214 -3.65 2.90 22.27
CA VAL A 214 -3.53 3.71 21.06
C VAL A 214 -3.99 5.14 21.28
N SER A 215 -3.18 6.10 20.83
CA SER A 215 -3.53 7.52 20.79
C SER A 215 -3.47 8.02 19.34
N VAL A 216 -4.31 8.98 18.99
CA VAL A 216 -4.37 9.58 17.65
C VAL A 216 -4.03 11.06 17.70
N PHE A 217 -3.22 11.52 16.76
CA PHE A 217 -2.99 12.93 16.46
C PHE A 217 -3.64 13.30 15.14
N ALA A 218 -4.53 14.29 15.15
CA ALA A 218 -5.25 14.77 13.98
C ALA A 218 -5.29 16.31 13.94
N ARG A 219 -5.58 16.89 12.77
CA ARG A 219 -5.62 18.35 12.60
C ARG A 219 -6.79 19.04 13.33
N ASN A 220 -7.88 18.31 13.54
CA ASN A 220 -9.10 18.79 14.18
C ASN A 220 -9.86 17.63 14.81
N GLU A 221 -10.94 17.93 15.53
CA GLU A 221 -11.74 16.93 16.27
C GLU A 221 -12.82 16.23 15.42
N ASN A 222 -12.95 16.51 14.12
CA ASN A 222 -14.05 16.01 13.30
C ASN A 222 -14.19 14.50 13.29
N LYS A 223 -13.07 13.76 13.42
CA LYS A 223 -13.02 12.29 13.44
C LYS A 223 -12.76 11.70 14.83
N LYS A 224 -12.92 12.48 15.89
CA LYS A 224 -12.66 12.03 17.27
C LYS A 224 -13.61 10.91 17.70
N ALA A 225 -14.90 11.06 17.37
CA ALA A 225 -15.89 10.03 17.68
C ALA A 225 -15.59 8.69 16.98
N ASP A 226 -15.21 8.75 15.70
CA ASP A 226 -14.82 7.57 14.93
C ASP A 226 -13.58 6.87 15.53
N ALA A 227 -12.56 7.67 15.91
CA ALA A 227 -11.36 7.15 16.54
C ALA A 227 -11.66 6.45 17.88
N LEU A 228 -12.46 7.07 18.74
CA LEU A 228 -12.86 6.48 20.02
C LEU A 228 -13.67 5.20 19.82
N ALA A 229 -14.56 5.16 18.83
CA ALA A 229 -15.33 3.96 18.49
C ALA A 229 -14.42 2.80 18.01
N MET A 230 -13.23 3.10 17.45
CA MET A 230 -12.22 2.10 17.08
C MET A 230 -11.36 1.61 18.25
N GLY A 231 -11.59 2.10 19.49
CA GLY A 231 -10.83 1.70 20.68
C GLY A 231 -9.60 2.58 20.97
N VAL A 232 -9.51 3.78 20.35
CA VAL A 232 -8.47 4.77 20.67
C VAL A 232 -8.66 5.27 22.10
N SER A 233 -7.58 5.28 22.88
CA SER A 233 -7.58 5.70 24.29
C SER A 233 -7.54 7.22 24.46
N SER A 234 -6.83 7.92 23.56
CA SER A 234 -6.66 9.38 23.61
C SER A 234 -6.62 9.99 22.21
N PHE A 235 -7.18 11.18 22.07
CA PHE A 235 -7.23 11.91 20.80
C PHE A 235 -6.71 13.32 21.00
N TYR A 236 -5.72 13.74 20.22
CA TYR A 236 -5.01 15.00 20.34
C TYR A 236 -5.08 15.81 19.03
N THR A 237 -5.23 17.13 19.16
CA THR A 237 -5.10 18.07 18.05
C THR A 237 -3.85 18.96 18.16
N SER A 238 -2.98 18.67 19.14
CA SER A 238 -1.71 19.35 19.37
C SER A 238 -0.61 18.37 19.68
N THR A 239 0.62 18.68 19.28
CA THR A 239 1.85 17.96 19.65
C THR A 239 2.60 18.63 20.80
N ASP A 240 2.03 19.68 21.43
CA ASP A 240 2.66 20.33 22.57
C ASP A 240 2.87 19.32 23.71
N LYS A 241 4.14 19.08 24.03
CA LYS A 241 4.57 18.16 25.09
C LYS A 241 4.04 18.52 26.49
N ASN A 242 3.59 19.76 26.69
CA ASN A 242 2.97 20.18 27.95
C ASN A 242 1.50 19.82 28.02
N ALA A 243 0.81 19.77 26.87
CA ALA A 243 -0.57 19.32 26.74
C ALA A 243 -0.68 17.79 26.68
N VAL A 244 0.26 17.12 25.95
CA VAL A 244 0.31 15.66 25.80
C VAL A 244 1.19 15.07 26.91
N LYS A 245 0.58 14.50 27.92
CA LYS A 245 1.29 13.88 29.05
C LYS A 245 1.80 12.47 28.75
N GLU A 246 1.21 11.78 27.77
CA GLU A 246 1.60 10.45 27.35
C GLU A 246 2.95 10.44 26.63
N ARG A 247 3.65 9.30 26.69
CA ARG A 247 4.86 9.01 25.93
C ARG A 247 4.70 7.66 25.26
N PHE A 248 5.25 7.55 24.05
CA PHE A 248 4.96 6.44 23.15
C PHE A 248 6.18 5.56 22.91
N ASP A 249 5.94 4.26 22.83
CA ASP A 249 6.92 3.27 22.37
C ASP A 249 7.10 3.40 20.85
N LEU A 250 6.01 3.63 20.12
CA LEU A 250 6.00 3.83 18.68
C LEU A 250 5.06 4.99 18.30
N ILE A 251 5.52 5.83 17.37
CA ILE A 251 4.68 6.78 16.66
C ILE A 251 4.71 6.42 15.17
N ILE A 252 3.55 6.13 14.57
CA ILE A 252 3.42 5.90 13.12
C ILE A 252 2.93 7.20 12.49
N SER A 253 3.75 7.82 11.65
CA SER A 253 3.37 9.01 10.90
C SER A 253 2.82 8.64 9.53
N THR A 254 1.53 8.89 9.34
CA THR A 254 0.82 8.71 8.06
C THR A 254 0.51 10.04 7.38
N ILE A 255 1.19 11.12 7.79
CA ILE A 255 0.93 12.49 7.34
C ILE A 255 1.46 12.68 5.92
N PRO A 256 0.61 13.02 4.94
CA PRO A 256 1.01 13.19 3.54
C PRO A 256 1.32 14.67 3.18
N THR A 257 1.43 15.54 4.17
CA THR A 257 1.64 16.99 4.01
C THR A 257 2.84 17.44 4.84
N PRO A 258 3.42 18.62 4.56
CA PRO A 258 4.52 19.15 5.37
C PRO A 258 4.17 19.25 6.87
N TYR A 259 5.09 18.81 7.71
CA TYR A 259 4.99 18.89 9.17
C TYR A 259 6.38 18.87 9.80
N ASP A 260 6.52 19.17 11.08
CA ASP A 260 7.78 19.04 11.81
C ASP A 260 7.86 17.70 12.57
N PRO A 261 8.62 16.72 12.07
CA PRO A 261 8.78 15.42 12.76
C PRO A 261 9.38 15.55 14.16
N SER A 262 10.16 16.59 14.43
CA SER A 262 10.82 16.80 15.71
C SER A 262 9.85 16.95 16.88
N THR A 263 8.67 17.51 16.63
CA THR A 263 7.62 17.67 17.65
C THR A 263 7.08 16.32 18.13
N TYR A 264 6.97 15.35 17.22
CA TYR A 264 6.58 13.98 17.57
C TYR A 264 7.69 13.23 18.29
N MET A 265 8.96 13.48 17.94
CA MET A 265 10.11 12.88 18.67
C MET A 265 10.11 13.25 20.15
N ASP A 266 9.62 14.43 20.54
CA ASP A 266 9.48 14.83 21.93
C ASP A 266 8.50 13.97 22.73
N LEU A 267 7.57 13.34 22.05
CA LEU A 267 6.54 12.49 22.63
C LEU A 267 6.97 11.02 22.75
N LEU A 268 8.13 10.64 22.20
CA LEU A 268 8.67 9.30 22.34
C LEU A 268 9.26 9.05 23.74
N LYS A 269 9.10 7.82 24.24
CA LYS A 269 9.85 7.31 25.39
C LYS A 269 11.35 7.24 25.07
N PHE A 270 12.18 7.02 26.09
CA PHE A 270 13.55 6.57 25.86
C PHE A 270 13.52 5.21 25.15
N GLY A 271 14.30 5.06 24.10
CA GLY A 271 14.27 3.88 23.22
C GLY A 271 13.08 3.82 22.27
N GLY A 272 12.13 4.76 22.35
CA GLY A 272 10.96 4.81 21.48
C GLY A 272 11.31 5.14 20.03
N GLU A 273 10.42 4.79 19.12
CA GLU A 273 10.62 4.79 17.68
C GLU A 273 9.53 5.61 16.95
N MET A 274 9.93 6.29 15.89
CA MET A 274 9.00 6.95 14.97
C MET A 274 9.15 6.32 13.58
N ALA A 275 8.10 5.68 13.11
CA ALA A 275 8.00 5.14 11.76
C ALA A 275 7.32 6.16 10.84
N ILE A 276 7.98 6.52 9.75
CA ILE A 276 7.43 7.41 8.73
C ILE A 276 6.95 6.56 7.56
N VAL A 277 5.63 6.57 7.31
CA VAL A 277 4.97 5.85 6.21
C VAL A 277 4.21 6.79 5.26
N GLY A 278 3.84 7.99 5.72
CA GLY A 278 3.24 9.02 4.87
C GLY A 278 4.32 9.75 4.06
N LEU A 279 4.11 9.87 2.76
CA LEU A 279 5.03 10.55 1.85
C LEU A 279 4.35 11.79 1.26
N PRO A 280 4.77 13.01 1.61
CA PRO A 280 4.39 14.22 0.90
C PRO A 280 5.10 14.30 -0.47
N PRO A 281 4.67 15.21 -1.36
CA PRO A 281 5.41 15.51 -2.57
C PRO A 281 6.87 15.89 -2.26
N HIS A 282 7.79 15.51 -3.16
CA HIS A 282 9.23 15.61 -2.93
C HIS A 282 9.71 17.04 -2.60
N GLU A 283 9.12 18.05 -3.24
CA GLU A 283 9.47 19.46 -3.09
C GLU A 283 9.19 20.04 -1.69
N VAL A 284 8.27 19.42 -0.95
CA VAL A 284 7.79 19.88 0.36
C VAL A 284 8.02 18.85 1.47
N ALA A 285 8.85 17.84 1.22
CA ALA A 285 9.16 16.81 2.19
C ALA A 285 9.83 17.40 3.46
N PRO A 286 9.40 17.01 4.66
CA PRO A 286 10.00 17.50 5.90
C PRO A 286 11.42 17.01 6.08
N SER A 287 12.24 17.80 6.78
CA SER A 287 13.60 17.43 7.17
C SER A 287 13.78 17.47 8.67
N ILE A 288 14.72 16.69 9.18
CA ILE A 288 15.14 16.73 10.59
C ILE A 288 16.62 17.12 10.63
N SER A 289 16.95 18.20 11.35
CA SER A 289 18.33 18.63 11.47
C SER A 289 19.16 17.66 12.30
N VAL A 290 20.48 17.55 12.00
CA VAL A 290 21.43 16.73 12.76
C VAL A 290 21.45 17.14 14.23
N ILE A 291 21.39 18.44 14.53
CA ILE A 291 21.35 18.96 15.90
C ILE A 291 20.13 18.43 16.66
N THR A 292 18.98 18.38 15.98
CA THR A 292 17.75 17.82 16.56
C THR A 292 17.93 16.35 16.95
N PHE A 293 18.55 15.54 16.09
CA PHE A 293 18.82 14.14 16.42
C PHE A 293 19.71 13.99 17.67
N VAL A 294 20.76 14.80 17.79
CA VAL A 294 21.66 14.76 18.96
C VAL A 294 20.94 15.16 20.23
N HIS A 295 20.15 16.25 20.20
CA HIS A 295 19.41 16.72 21.37
C HIS A 295 18.26 15.79 21.78
N LYS A 296 17.76 14.96 20.84
CA LYS A 296 16.72 13.96 21.11
C LYS A 296 17.30 12.54 21.18
N ALA A 297 18.54 12.43 21.67
CA ALA A 297 19.26 11.16 21.78
C ALA A 297 18.44 10.08 22.51
N GLY A 298 18.71 8.82 22.17
CA GLY A 298 18.00 7.66 22.71
C GLY A 298 16.65 7.38 22.09
N LYS A 299 16.31 8.06 20.97
CA LYS A 299 15.10 7.84 20.17
C LYS A 299 15.49 7.48 18.74
N LYS A 300 14.62 6.77 18.04
CA LYS A 300 14.86 6.34 16.66
C LYS A 300 13.82 6.94 15.72
N VAL A 301 14.23 7.28 14.50
CA VAL A 301 13.34 7.63 13.40
C VAL A 301 13.75 6.79 12.20
N TYR A 302 12.80 6.14 11.56
CA TYR A 302 13.04 5.32 10.38
C TYR A 302 11.91 5.46 9.35
N GLY A 303 12.24 5.26 8.08
CA GLY A 303 11.27 5.09 7.02
C GLY A 303 10.77 3.65 6.99
N SER A 304 9.46 3.44 6.82
CA SER A 304 8.88 2.11 6.60
C SER A 304 8.20 2.12 5.24
N LEU A 305 8.67 1.26 4.36
CA LEU A 305 8.18 1.14 2.99
C LEU A 305 7.45 -0.18 2.82
N ILE A 306 6.11 -0.12 2.73
CA ILE A 306 5.28 -1.33 2.55
C ILE A 306 5.72 -2.48 3.48
N GLY A 307 5.81 -3.71 2.98
CA GLY A 307 6.40 -4.88 3.62
C GLY A 307 6.73 -5.94 2.56
N GLY A 308 7.53 -6.93 2.92
CA GLY A 308 7.85 -8.05 2.05
C GLY A 308 6.65 -8.97 1.81
N ILE A 309 6.76 -9.87 0.85
CA ILE A 309 5.61 -10.70 0.42
C ILE A 309 5.14 -11.65 1.53
N ALA A 310 6.06 -12.27 2.28
CA ALA A 310 5.68 -13.14 3.40
C ALA A 310 4.95 -12.36 4.51
N GLU A 311 5.42 -11.15 4.82
CA GLU A 311 4.76 -10.28 5.79
C GLU A 311 3.40 -9.78 5.28
N THR A 312 3.27 -9.55 3.96
CA THR A 312 1.99 -9.19 3.34
C THR A 312 0.97 -10.34 3.46
N GLN A 313 1.40 -11.59 3.27
CA GLN A 313 0.53 -12.74 3.51
C GLN A 313 0.12 -12.84 4.98
N GLU A 314 1.06 -12.69 5.90
CA GLU A 314 0.77 -12.71 7.35
C GLU A 314 -0.22 -11.60 7.75
N MET A 315 -0.01 -10.39 7.23
CA MET A 315 -0.93 -9.27 7.45
C MET A 315 -2.34 -9.59 6.93
N LEU A 316 -2.44 -10.19 5.75
CA LEU A 316 -3.73 -10.58 5.17
C LEU A 316 -4.41 -11.63 6.03
N ASP A 317 -3.69 -12.68 6.43
CA ASP A 317 -4.21 -13.75 7.30
C ASP A 317 -4.68 -13.20 8.66
N PHE A 318 -3.90 -12.27 9.24
CA PHE A 318 -4.27 -11.56 10.46
C PHE A 318 -5.53 -10.72 10.27
N SER A 319 -5.63 -10.00 9.14
CA SER A 319 -6.79 -9.17 8.83
C SER A 319 -8.06 -9.99 8.67
N LEU A 320 -7.99 -11.07 7.91
CA LEU A 320 -9.12 -11.98 7.70
C LEU A 320 -9.58 -12.62 9.00
N LYS A 321 -8.63 -13.16 9.79
CA LYS A 321 -8.92 -13.78 11.10
C LYS A 321 -9.61 -12.83 12.08
N HIS A 322 -9.31 -11.56 12.00
CA HIS A 322 -9.75 -10.55 12.95
C HIS A 322 -10.76 -9.56 12.38
N GLU A 323 -11.21 -9.79 11.14
CA GLU A 323 -12.18 -8.95 10.43
C GLU A 323 -11.73 -7.48 10.34
N ILE A 324 -10.43 -7.26 10.13
CA ILE A 324 -9.83 -5.93 10.00
C ILE A 324 -9.84 -5.52 8.53
N TYR A 325 -10.75 -4.66 8.16
CA TYR A 325 -10.89 -4.16 6.80
C TYR A 325 -10.96 -2.63 6.77
N PRO A 326 -10.52 -1.99 5.67
CA PRO A 326 -10.85 -0.60 5.43
C PRO A 326 -12.33 -0.44 5.10
N GLU A 327 -12.87 0.74 5.36
CA GLU A 327 -14.15 1.14 4.78
C GLU A 327 -13.95 1.44 3.30
N THR A 328 -14.72 0.80 2.43
CA THR A 328 -14.59 0.89 0.97
C THR A 328 -15.84 1.44 0.31
N GLU A 329 -15.65 2.15 -0.80
CA GLU A 329 -16.69 2.59 -1.74
C GLU A 329 -16.34 2.05 -3.12
N LEU A 330 -17.24 1.21 -3.68
CA LEU A 330 -17.06 0.65 -5.02
C LEU A 330 -17.41 1.70 -6.06
N ILE A 331 -16.54 1.81 -7.06
CA ILE A 331 -16.72 2.68 -8.23
C ILE A 331 -16.53 1.87 -9.52
N THR A 332 -17.05 2.40 -10.62
CA THR A 332 -16.74 1.89 -11.95
C THR A 332 -15.43 2.50 -12.48
N PRO A 333 -14.77 1.89 -13.47
CA PRO A 333 -13.57 2.46 -14.08
C PRO A 333 -13.75 3.87 -14.65
N GLN A 334 -14.95 4.22 -15.10
CA GLN A 334 -15.28 5.53 -15.64
C GLN A 334 -15.31 6.64 -14.58
N GLU A 335 -15.33 6.27 -13.30
CA GLU A 335 -15.39 7.20 -12.16
C GLU A 335 -14.01 7.49 -11.55
N ILE A 336 -12.91 6.96 -12.10
CA ILE A 336 -11.54 7.11 -11.56
C ILE A 336 -11.17 8.58 -11.39
N ASP A 337 -11.41 9.43 -12.40
CA ASP A 337 -11.06 10.86 -12.31
C ASP A 337 -11.78 11.56 -11.15
N LYS A 338 -13.08 11.27 -10.98
CA LYS A 338 -13.88 11.82 -9.88
C LYS A 338 -13.39 11.33 -8.52
N ALA A 339 -12.99 10.06 -8.43
CA ALA A 339 -12.39 9.51 -7.20
C ALA A 339 -11.07 10.22 -6.87
N TYR A 340 -10.22 10.48 -7.86
CA TYR A 340 -8.97 11.24 -7.71
C TYR A 340 -9.23 12.68 -7.21
N GLU A 341 -10.21 13.37 -7.79
CA GLU A 341 -10.63 14.71 -7.34
C GLU A 341 -11.11 14.70 -5.89
N ASN A 342 -11.92 13.72 -5.51
CA ASN A 342 -12.42 13.60 -4.14
C ASN A 342 -11.30 13.29 -3.13
N LEU A 343 -10.34 12.43 -3.50
CA LEU A 343 -9.20 12.10 -2.65
C LEU A 343 -8.30 13.32 -2.42
N THR A 344 -7.95 14.05 -3.48
CA THR A 344 -7.07 15.23 -3.40
C THR A 344 -7.72 16.41 -2.71
N SER A 345 -9.05 16.58 -2.83
CA SER A 345 -9.80 17.63 -2.13
C SER A 345 -10.18 17.28 -0.69
N GLY A 346 -9.83 16.08 -0.22
CA GLY A 346 -10.15 15.60 1.14
C GLY A 346 -11.64 15.30 1.37
N LYS A 347 -12.43 15.18 0.31
CA LYS A 347 -13.86 14.84 0.35
C LYS A 347 -14.11 13.33 0.45
N ALA A 348 -13.11 12.51 0.13
CA ALA A 348 -13.22 11.06 0.24
C ALA A 348 -13.46 10.65 1.69
N LYS A 349 -14.55 9.97 1.94
CA LYS A 349 -14.91 9.43 3.25
C LYS A 349 -14.33 8.03 3.45
N PHE A 350 -14.29 7.25 2.37
CA PHE A 350 -13.85 5.87 2.33
C PHE A 350 -12.70 5.69 1.34
N ARG A 351 -12.15 4.48 1.28
CA ARG A 351 -11.20 4.10 0.22
C ARG A 351 -11.99 3.69 -1.03
N TYR A 352 -11.65 4.27 -2.17
CA TYR A 352 -12.25 3.87 -3.43
C TYR A 352 -11.64 2.55 -3.91
N VAL A 353 -12.50 1.69 -4.43
CA VAL A 353 -12.12 0.43 -5.07
C VAL A 353 -12.84 0.33 -6.40
N ILE A 354 -12.07 0.16 -7.46
CA ILE A 354 -12.58 0.00 -8.82
C ILE A 354 -13.09 -1.43 -8.96
N ASP A 355 -14.35 -1.59 -9.33
CA ASP A 355 -14.94 -2.85 -9.73
C ASP A 355 -14.64 -3.11 -11.21
N MET A 356 -13.59 -3.88 -11.49
CA MET A 356 -13.13 -4.21 -12.85
C MET A 356 -14.05 -5.22 -13.56
N THR A 357 -15.10 -5.71 -12.90
CA THR A 357 -16.09 -6.57 -13.52
C THR A 357 -17.18 -5.78 -14.25
N LYS A 358 -17.19 -4.46 -14.10
CA LYS A 358 -18.16 -3.52 -14.68
C LYS A 358 -17.57 -2.67 -15.81
N GLU A 359 -16.68 -3.24 -16.61
CA GLU A 359 -16.18 -2.59 -17.83
C GLU A 359 -17.26 -2.41 -18.91
#